data_c9f3ff99484e992073ccef12647bd9a4
#
_entry.id   c9f3ff99484e992073ccef12647bd9a4
#
_cell.length_a   1.000
_cell.length_b   1.000
_cell.length_c   1.000
_cell.angle_alpha   90.00
_cell.angle_beta   90.00
_cell.angle_gamma   90.00
#
_symmetry.space_group_name_H-M   'P 1'
#
loop_
_entity.id
_entity.type
_entity.pdbx_description
1 polymer ?
#
loop_
_entity_poly.entity_id
_entity_poly.type
_entity_poly.pdbx_seq_one_letter_code
_entity_poly.pdbx_strand_id
1 'polypeptide(L)'
;MSLFQNILIIAVLIAGAGFLSLTEIALAGARKVKLKILAESGDERAQKVLDLQQNSADFFAASQIGLNAVAILGGILGEGAFRPYFLEFVSRFYVGNWTETISFVLSFTLVTSLFILFADLMPKRMAMIAPEKIAVSVINPIQIFIVVCKPLAWFINAVANLLFRLFKVNTTREDNITFDDISAVMDAGAQAGVLQKQEHHFIENVFELEERNVPSSMTPRENVVFFTLKEPEESIRQKLAEYPYSKFLVCNETIDQVIGYVDAKDILVRILNNQKINQLHESTIRTVLTIPDSLTLSELLDRFRSSKEKFAVVFNEYALVVGVITLSDIMITVMGDWVTPMDEELQIIKRDNNSWLIDGSTPIEDMKHALAIDEMPDEENYETLAGFMMYQLRKIPKPADTVIFGGYKFEVVDVDHFKIDQLLVTRLLEKAEPSTSEDSSQ
;
A
#
# COMPACT_ATOMS: atom_id res chain seq x y z
N MET A 1 56.01 11.56 26.22
CA MET A 1 54.73 12.27 26.59
C MET A 1 54.35 11.81 27.98
N SER A 2 53.78 12.69 28.80
CA SER A 2 53.28 12.26 30.13
C SER A 2 52.04 11.37 29.94
N LEU A 3 51.79 10.46 30.90
CA LEU A 3 50.60 9.61 30.92
C LEU A 3 49.32 10.42 30.73
N PHE A 4 49.23 11.56 31.40
CA PHE A 4 48.09 12.49 31.32
C PHE A 4 47.86 13.00 29.88
N GLN A 5 48.92 13.36 29.15
CA GLN A 5 48.84 13.75 27.75
C GLN A 5 48.32 12.64 26.84
N ASN A 6 48.78 11.43 27.04
CA ASN A 6 48.35 10.27 26.27
C ASN A 6 46.87 9.96 26.52
N ILE A 7 46.42 9.97 27.79
CA ILE A 7 44.98 9.78 28.14
C ILE A 7 44.13 10.87 27.56
N LEU A 8 44.58 12.14 27.61
CA LEU A 8 43.82 13.27 27.04
C LEU A 8 43.66 13.12 25.53
N ILE A 9 44.73 12.72 24.79
CA ILE A 9 44.66 12.48 23.35
C ILE A 9 43.67 11.35 23.01
N ILE A 10 43.76 10.21 23.75
CA ILE A 10 42.86 9.09 23.55
C ILE A 10 41.39 9.53 23.83
N ALA A 11 41.14 10.30 24.89
CA ALA A 11 39.81 10.80 25.20
C ALA A 11 39.25 11.70 24.07
N VAL A 12 40.09 12.59 23.51
CA VAL A 12 39.70 13.44 22.39
C VAL A 12 39.41 12.60 21.13
N LEU A 13 40.23 11.58 20.86
CA LEU A 13 40.00 10.65 19.73
C LEU A 13 38.69 9.87 19.90
N ILE A 14 38.45 9.33 21.09
CA ILE A 14 37.18 8.63 21.42
C ILE A 14 35.99 9.57 21.25
N ALA A 15 36.07 10.80 21.73
CA ALA A 15 34.98 11.80 21.59
C ALA A 15 34.74 12.16 20.12
N GLY A 16 35.80 12.33 19.33
CA GLY A 16 35.69 12.59 17.88
C GLY A 16 35.07 11.43 17.12
N ALA A 17 35.53 10.21 17.37
CA ALA A 17 34.94 9.02 16.77
C ALA A 17 33.48 8.82 17.21
N GLY A 18 33.19 9.02 18.50
CA GLY A 18 31.83 8.95 19.03
C GLY A 18 30.89 9.99 18.42
N PHE A 19 31.37 11.19 18.14
CA PHE A 19 30.62 12.21 17.42
C PHE A 19 30.28 11.78 15.99
N LEU A 20 31.24 11.22 15.24
CA LEU A 20 31.02 10.72 13.89
C LEU A 20 30.04 9.55 13.88
N SER A 21 30.24 8.57 14.80
CA SER A 21 29.38 7.39 14.96
C SER A 21 27.93 7.77 15.32
N LEU A 22 27.76 8.73 16.23
CA LEU A 22 26.44 9.28 16.60
C LEU A 22 25.75 9.94 15.40
N THR A 23 26.51 10.72 14.61
CA THR A 23 25.97 11.45 13.45
C THR A 23 25.55 10.48 12.35
N GLU A 24 26.33 9.44 12.10
CA GLU A 24 26.04 8.42 11.10
C GLU A 24 24.69 7.77 11.34
N ILE A 25 24.44 7.30 12.55
CA ILE A 25 23.18 6.65 12.91
C ILE A 25 22.02 7.66 12.99
N ALA A 26 22.26 8.86 13.49
CA ALA A 26 21.22 9.89 13.53
C ALA A 26 20.73 10.29 12.13
N LEU A 27 21.64 10.45 11.16
CA LEU A 27 21.30 10.76 9.77
C LEU A 27 20.57 9.59 9.10
N ALA A 28 21.06 8.36 9.27
CA ALA A 28 20.46 7.17 8.67
C ALA A 28 19.07 6.86 9.25
N GLY A 29 18.87 7.07 10.56
CA GLY A 29 17.64 6.76 11.27
C GLY A 29 16.57 7.87 11.26
N ALA A 30 16.92 9.10 10.86
CA ALA A 30 15.99 10.23 10.86
C ALA A 30 14.94 10.09 9.73
N ARG A 31 13.66 10.15 10.11
CA ARG A 31 12.54 9.99 9.17
C ARG A 31 12.35 11.25 8.33
N LYS A 32 12.38 11.09 6.99
CA LYS A 32 12.21 12.20 6.03
C LYS A 32 10.93 13.01 6.28
N VAL A 33 9.82 12.33 6.62
CA VAL A 33 8.52 12.97 6.89
C VAL A 33 8.62 13.93 8.07
N LYS A 34 9.23 13.51 9.18
CA LYS A 34 9.39 14.37 10.37
C LYS A 34 10.34 15.54 10.12
N LEU A 35 11.41 15.31 9.35
CA LEU A 35 12.33 16.38 8.96
C LEU A 35 11.66 17.41 8.05
N LYS A 36 10.77 16.98 7.12
CA LYS A 36 9.96 17.90 6.31
C LYS A 36 9.07 18.79 7.16
N ILE A 37 8.36 18.22 8.13
CA ILE A 37 7.50 18.98 9.05
C ILE A 37 8.33 20.02 9.83
N LEU A 38 9.54 19.66 10.30
CA LEU A 38 10.43 20.58 10.99
C LEU A 38 10.95 21.69 10.05
N ALA A 39 11.28 21.37 8.81
CA ALA A 39 11.71 22.36 7.83
C ALA A 39 10.58 23.34 7.46
N GLU A 40 9.36 22.85 7.27
CA GLU A 40 8.14 23.65 7.02
C GLU A 40 7.79 24.54 8.23
N SER A 41 8.13 24.12 9.44
CA SER A 41 8.00 24.95 10.66
C SER A 41 9.08 26.03 10.82
N GLY A 42 10.04 26.14 9.88
CA GLY A 42 11.05 27.17 9.81
C GLY A 42 12.44 26.79 10.35
N ASP A 43 12.71 25.50 10.65
CA ASP A 43 14.07 25.05 11.04
C ASP A 43 14.92 24.75 9.80
N GLU A 44 15.74 25.73 9.38
CA GLU A 44 16.68 25.57 8.25
C GLU A 44 17.66 24.41 8.41
N ARG A 45 17.94 23.97 9.64
CA ARG A 45 18.85 22.85 9.90
C ARG A 45 18.20 21.53 9.48
N ALA A 46 16.87 21.40 9.62
CA ALA A 46 16.15 20.22 9.15
C ALA A 46 16.21 20.11 7.62
N GLN A 47 16.13 21.22 6.89
CA GLN A 47 16.31 21.24 5.44
C GLN A 47 17.71 20.78 5.06
N LYS A 48 18.76 21.26 5.73
CA LYS A 48 20.14 20.81 5.48
C LYS A 48 20.33 19.30 5.74
N VAL A 49 19.62 18.74 6.73
CA VAL A 49 19.64 17.28 6.98
C VAL A 49 18.99 16.54 5.82
N LEU A 50 17.84 17.01 5.30
CA LEU A 50 17.17 16.43 4.13
C LEU A 50 18.07 16.46 2.88
N ASP A 51 18.71 17.59 2.62
CA ASP A 51 19.63 17.75 1.48
C ASP A 51 20.82 16.79 1.61
N LEU A 52 21.34 16.61 2.84
CA LEU A 52 22.41 15.66 3.10
C LEU A 52 21.97 14.19 2.97
N GLN A 53 20.73 13.85 3.32
CA GLN A 53 20.18 12.52 3.11
C GLN A 53 19.98 12.21 1.62
N GLN A 54 19.63 13.20 0.79
CA GLN A 54 19.52 13.03 -0.67
C GLN A 54 20.87 12.76 -1.33
N ASN A 55 21.93 13.41 -0.82
CA ASN A 55 23.29 13.31 -1.35
C ASN A 55 24.22 12.67 -0.30
N SER A 56 23.83 11.50 0.21
CA SER A 56 24.48 10.87 1.38
C SER A 56 25.82 10.21 1.08
N ALA A 57 26.17 9.95 -0.18
CA ALA A 57 27.39 9.22 -0.54
C ALA A 57 28.66 9.90 -0.03
N ASP A 58 28.80 11.22 -0.20
CA ASP A 58 29.94 11.99 0.27
C ASP A 58 30.04 12.00 1.81
N PHE A 59 28.88 12.05 2.48
CA PHE A 59 28.82 11.99 3.93
C PHE A 59 29.29 10.63 4.47
N PHE A 60 28.74 9.52 3.94
CA PHE A 60 29.13 8.20 4.41
C PHE A 60 30.60 7.92 4.14
N ALA A 61 31.12 8.31 2.96
CA ALA A 61 32.53 8.19 2.67
C ALA A 61 33.40 9.00 3.63
N ALA A 62 33.07 10.27 3.87
CA ALA A 62 33.80 11.13 4.81
C ALA A 62 33.74 10.59 6.25
N SER A 63 32.56 10.16 6.71
CA SER A 63 32.36 9.60 8.04
C SER A 63 33.18 8.33 8.25
N GLN A 64 33.15 7.41 7.27
CA GLN A 64 33.91 6.17 7.32
C GLN A 64 35.42 6.41 7.31
N ILE A 65 35.91 7.38 6.51
CA ILE A 65 37.32 7.78 6.53
C ILE A 65 37.70 8.30 7.91
N GLY A 66 36.87 9.20 8.48
CA GLY A 66 37.10 9.77 9.80
C GLY A 66 37.13 8.70 10.91
N LEU A 67 36.14 7.84 10.93
CA LEU A 67 36.03 6.74 11.92
C LEU A 67 37.23 5.82 11.85
N ASN A 68 37.60 5.37 10.64
CA ASN A 68 38.74 4.45 10.46
C ASN A 68 40.07 5.11 10.84
N ALA A 69 40.29 6.38 10.41
CA ALA A 69 41.50 7.13 10.76
C ALA A 69 41.65 7.30 12.27
N VAL A 70 40.57 7.70 12.97
CA VAL A 70 40.59 7.88 14.41
C VAL A 70 40.75 6.54 15.14
N ALA A 71 40.13 5.47 14.67
CA ALA A 71 40.25 4.13 15.27
C ALA A 71 41.70 3.60 15.16
N ILE A 72 42.32 3.74 13.98
CA ILE A 72 43.71 3.33 13.75
C ILE A 72 44.67 4.14 14.63
N LEU A 73 44.54 5.50 14.60
CA LEU A 73 45.35 6.37 15.43
C LEU A 73 45.17 6.09 16.92
N GLY A 74 43.93 5.88 17.36
CA GLY A 74 43.59 5.56 18.72
C GLY A 74 44.17 4.23 19.17
N GLY A 75 44.14 3.21 18.31
CA GLY A 75 44.77 1.91 18.57
C GLY A 75 46.27 2.01 18.75
N ILE A 76 46.97 2.70 17.81
CA ILE A 76 48.45 2.87 17.87
C ILE A 76 48.86 3.70 19.09
N LEU A 77 48.25 4.87 19.30
CA LEU A 77 48.58 5.75 20.41
C LEU A 77 48.20 5.16 21.78
N GLY A 78 47.07 4.44 21.82
CA GLY A 78 46.56 3.81 23.03
C GLY A 78 47.42 2.63 23.44
N GLU A 79 47.80 1.76 22.50
CA GLU A 79 48.72 0.66 22.78
C GLU A 79 50.06 1.17 23.30
N GLY A 80 50.66 2.14 22.58
CA GLY A 80 51.92 2.72 23.02
C GLY A 80 51.85 3.44 24.40
N ALA A 81 50.68 4.01 24.76
CA ALA A 81 50.48 4.63 26.05
C ALA A 81 50.34 3.66 27.21
N PHE A 82 49.64 2.53 27.03
CA PHE A 82 49.35 1.58 28.12
C PHE A 82 50.32 0.40 28.20
N ARG A 83 51.01 0.07 27.11
CA ARG A 83 51.96 -1.06 27.06
C ARG A 83 53.02 -1.02 28.19
N PRO A 84 53.68 0.13 28.53
CA PRO A 84 54.66 0.15 29.62
C PRO A 84 54.07 -0.27 30.97
N TYR A 85 52.85 0.10 31.26
CA TYR A 85 52.15 -0.24 32.50
C TYR A 85 51.78 -1.74 32.56
N PHE A 86 51.30 -2.27 31.44
CA PHE A 86 51.05 -3.72 31.37
C PHE A 86 52.34 -4.54 31.39
N LEU A 87 53.40 -4.01 30.85
CA LEU A 87 54.70 -4.67 30.90
C LEU A 87 55.24 -4.76 32.34
N GLU A 88 55.11 -3.67 33.12
CA GLU A 88 55.43 -3.69 34.55
C GLU A 88 54.52 -4.64 35.32
N PHE A 89 53.24 -4.63 35.05
CA PHE A 89 52.26 -5.52 35.70
C PHE A 89 52.55 -7.00 35.42
N VAL A 90 52.74 -7.38 34.15
CA VAL A 90 52.97 -8.76 33.71
C VAL A 90 54.31 -9.27 34.22
N SER A 91 55.35 -8.41 34.26
CA SER A 91 56.67 -8.81 34.72
C SER A 91 56.73 -9.14 36.24
N ARG A 92 55.72 -8.74 37.03
CA ARG A 92 55.58 -9.16 38.43
C ARG A 92 55.17 -10.63 38.60
N PHE A 93 54.48 -11.19 37.58
CA PHE A 93 53.95 -12.56 37.64
C PHE A 93 54.67 -13.52 36.70
N TYR A 94 55.23 -13.02 35.59
CA TYR A 94 55.90 -13.83 34.59
C TYR A 94 57.04 -13.05 33.92
N VAL A 95 58.24 -13.60 33.99
CA VAL A 95 59.43 -13.08 33.30
C VAL A 95 59.92 -14.13 32.31
N GLY A 96 59.60 -13.91 31.02
CA GLY A 96 59.96 -14.86 29.96
C GLY A 96 59.71 -14.24 28.56
N ASN A 97 59.96 -15.05 27.52
CA ASN A 97 59.87 -14.59 26.12
C ASN A 97 58.48 -14.06 25.69
N TRP A 98 57.44 -14.35 26.46
CA TRP A 98 56.06 -13.93 26.15
C TRP A 98 55.63 -12.66 26.88
N THR A 99 56.42 -12.08 27.78
CA THR A 99 56.08 -10.93 28.60
C THR A 99 55.66 -9.74 27.72
N GLU A 100 56.42 -9.43 26.66
CA GLU A 100 56.10 -8.35 25.73
C GLU A 100 54.83 -8.59 24.95
N THR A 101 54.63 -9.81 24.44
CA THR A 101 53.44 -10.19 23.67
C THR A 101 52.17 -10.12 24.53
N ILE A 102 52.23 -10.64 25.77
CA ILE A 102 51.07 -10.56 26.69
C ILE A 102 50.74 -9.11 27.01
N SER A 103 51.73 -8.26 27.28
CA SER A 103 51.53 -6.84 27.57
C SER A 103 50.95 -6.10 26.38
N PHE A 104 51.38 -6.39 25.16
CA PHE A 104 50.80 -5.86 23.93
C PHE A 104 49.32 -6.26 23.80
N VAL A 105 49.00 -7.56 23.93
CA VAL A 105 47.62 -8.05 23.80
C VAL A 105 46.71 -7.42 24.86
N LEU A 106 47.17 -7.29 26.11
CA LEU A 106 46.37 -6.67 27.17
C LEU A 106 46.11 -5.18 26.91
N SER A 107 47.15 -4.41 26.52
CA SER A 107 47.02 -2.97 26.24
C SER A 107 46.12 -2.76 25.01
N PHE A 108 46.31 -3.54 23.95
CA PHE A 108 45.49 -3.47 22.74
C PHE A 108 44.01 -3.80 23.03
N THR A 109 43.79 -4.91 23.79
CA THR A 109 42.40 -5.29 24.15
C THR A 109 41.72 -4.23 24.99
N LEU A 110 42.42 -3.64 25.98
CA LEU A 110 41.84 -2.56 26.78
C LEU A 110 41.45 -1.37 25.93
N VAL A 111 42.38 -0.87 25.09
CA VAL A 111 42.12 0.32 24.25
C VAL A 111 41.02 0.03 23.24
N THR A 112 41.06 -1.10 22.59
CA THR A 112 40.01 -1.51 21.62
C THR A 112 38.64 -1.60 22.30
N SER A 113 38.57 -2.16 23.51
CA SER A 113 37.33 -2.26 24.28
C SER A 113 36.77 -0.85 24.64
N LEU A 114 37.66 0.06 25.02
CA LEU A 114 37.24 1.46 25.29
C LEU A 114 36.71 2.15 24.03
N PHE A 115 37.36 1.97 22.88
CA PHE A 115 36.89 2.52 21.59
C PHE A 115 35.55 1.91 21.19
N ILE A 116 35.40 0.58 21.23
CA ILE A 116 34.13 -0.06 20.91
C ILE A 116 33.00 0.45 21.80
N LEU A 117 33.25 0.56 23.10
CA LEU A 117 32.20 0.97 24.04
C LEU A 117 31.82 2.46 23.89
N PHE A 118 32.82 3.36 23.92
CA PHE A 118 32.59 4.80 24.03
C PHE A 118 32.59 5.55 22.70
N ALA A 119 33.30 5.03 21.68
CA ALA A 119 33.36 5.63 20.37
C ALA A 119 32.32 5.06 19.38
N ASP A 120 31.85 3.80 19.61
CA ASP A 120 30.94 3.17 18.67
C ASP A 120 29.58 2.80 19.32
N LEU A 121 29.53 1.91 20.29
CA LEU A 121 28.27 1.36 20.82
C LEU A 121 27.40 2.40 21.54
N MET A 122 27.96 3.17 22.49
CA MET A 122 27.18 4.14 23.25
C MET A 122 26.63 5.27 22.37
N PRO A 123 27.43 5.93 21.51
CA PRO A 123 26.91 6.99 20.64
C PRO A 123 25.83 6.51 19.68
N LYS A 124 25.97 5.32 19.09
CA LYS A 124 24.96 4.71 18.22
C LYS A 124 23.63 4.48 18.95
N ARG A 125 23.68 3.93 20.16
CA ARG A 125 22.47 3.73 20.97
C ARG A 125 21.78 5.06 21.31
N MET A 126 22.55 6.09 21.64
CA MET A 126 22.00 7.43 21.89
C MET A 126 21.32 8.01 20.65
N ALA A 127 21.95 7.85 19.48
CA ALA A 127 21.38 8.33 18.21
C ALA A 127 20.07 7.64 17.84
N MET A 128 19.89 6.36 18.17
CA MET A 128 18.66 5.61 17.90
C MET A 128 17.45 6.07 18.71
N ILE A 129 17.65 6.69 19.88
CA ILE A 129 16.55 7.13 20.76
C ILE A 129 15.80 8.34 20.16
N ALA A 130 16.53 9.31 19.59
CA ALA A 130 15.94 10.53 19.06
C ALA A 130 16.70 11.01 17.79
N PRO A 131 16.65 10.24 16.71
CA PRO A 131 17.52 10.46 15.55
C PRO A 131 17.28 11.83 14.89
N GLU A 132 16.04 12.30 14.77
CA GLU A 132 15.73 13.58 14.14
C GLU A 132 16.32 14.78 14.92
N LYS A 133 16.16 14.77 16.25
CA LYS A 133 16.67 15.86 17.12
C LYS A 133 18.20 15.91 17.08
N ILE A 134 18.84 14.75 17.12
CA ILE A 134 20.30 14.65 17.08
C ILE A 134 20.82 15.07 15.71
N ALA A 135 20.25 14.58 14.61
CA ALA A 135 20.64 14.96 13.26
C ALA A 135 20.60 16.48 13.04
N VAL A 136 19.51 17.13 13.46
CA VAL A 136 19.37 18.59 13.37
C VAL A 136 20.40 19.33 14.25
N SER A 137 20.75 18.80 15.42
CA SER A 137 21.73 19.44 16.30
C SER A 137 23.18 19.36 15.81
N VAL A 138 23.53 18.27 15.10
CA VAL A 138 24.90 17.99 14.64
C VAL A 138 25.17 18.39 13.19
N ILE A 139 24.16 18.85 12.43
CA ILE A 139 24.28 19.10 10.99
C ILE A 139 25.37 20.14 10.64
N ASN A 140 25.46 21.24 11.40
CA ASN A 140 26.42 22.28 11.09
C ASN A 140 27.89 21.82 11.27
N PRO A 141 28.31 21.23 12.39
CA PRO A 141 29.67 20.73 12.55
C PRO A 141 29.99 19.60 11.56
N ILE A 142 29.03 18.73 11.21
CA ILE A 142 29.29 17.66 10.25
C ILE A 142 29.47 18.19 8.84
N GLN A 143 28.75 19.22 8.41
CA GLN A 143 28.97 19.86 7.12
C GLN A 143 30.38 20.39 6.96
N ILE A 144 30.96 21.02 8.01
CA ILE A 144 32.34 21.48 7.99
C ILE A 144 33.29 20.28 7.81
N PHE A 145 33.07 19.21 8.55
CA PHE A 145 33.86 17.99 8.46
C PHE A 145 33.82 17.37 7.05
N ILE A 146 32.63 17.29 6.42
CA ILE A 146 32.45 16.79 5.05
C ILE A 146 33.27 17.62 4.06
N VAL A 147 33.21 18.96 4.17
CA VAL A 147 33.97 19.86 3.28
C VAL A 147 35.49 19.59 3.37
N VAL A 148 36.00 19.38 4.59
CA VAL A 148 37.41 19.06 4.82
C VAL A 148 37.77 17.69 4.23
N CYS A 149 36.91 16.71 4.39
CA CYS A 149 37.14 15.34 3.87
C CYS A 149 36.79 15.17 2.39
N LYS A 150 36.12 16.14 1.75
CA LYS A 150 35.60 16.05 0.37
C LYS A 150 36.64 15.59 -0.67
N PRO A 151 37.89 16.13 -0.71
CA PRO A 151 38.85 15.70 -1.72
C PRO A 151 39.23 14.20 -1.59
N LEU A 152 39.34 13.70 -0.36
CA LEU A 152 39.64 12.31 -0.11
C LEU A 152 38.43 11.39 -0.36
N ALA A 153 37.26 11.82 0.04
CA ALA A 153 36.00 11.11 -0.24
C ALA A 153 35.74 11.00 -1.75
N TRP A 154 35.98 12.09 -2.50
CA TRP A 154 35.87 12.08 -3.98
C TRP A 154 36.80 11.06 -4.61
N PHE A 155 38.05 10.98 -4.16
CA PHE A 155 39.01 10.01 -4.68
C PHE A 155 38.56 8.58 -4.42
N ILE A 156 38.11 8.26 -3.20
CA ILE A 156 37.62 6.93 -2.83
C ILE A 156 36.37 6.55 -3.62
N ASN A 157 35.41 7.48 -3.74
CA ASN A 157 34.20 7.25 -4.52
C ASN A 157 34.52 7.06 -6.02
N ALA A 158 35.49 7.77 -6.57
CA ALA A 158 35.92 7.59 -7.95
C ALA A 158 36.47 6.17 -8.20
N VAL A 159 37.28 5.66 -7.25
CA VAL A 159 37.79 4.28 -7.30
C VAL A 159 36.65 3.27 -7.16
N ALA A 160 35.74 3.45 -6.22
CA ALA A 160 34.57 2.59 -6.04
C ALA A 160 33.67 2.55 -7.29
N ASN A 161 33.37 3.71 -7.89
CA ASN A 161 32.58 3.80 -9.12
C ASN A 161 33.28 3.14 -10.31
N LEU A 162 34.59 3.21 -10.39
CA LEU A 162 35.37 2.49 -11.40
C LEU A 162 35.18 0.97 -11.24
N LEU A 163 35.24 0.46 -10.00
CA LEU A 163 35.02 -0.94 -9.70
C LEU A 163 33.59 -1.38 -10.02
N PHE A 164 32.57 -0.59 -9.64
CA PHE A 164 31.17 -0.89 -9.96
C PHE A 164 30.94 -0.96 -11.48
N ARG A 165 31.55 -0.06 -12.27
CA ARG A 165 31.49 -0.12 -13.74
C ARG A 165 32.16 -1.38 -14.29
N LEU A 166 33.29 -1.80 -13.69
CA LEU A 166 33.99 -3.01 -14.10
C LEU A 166 33.15 -4.28 -13.84
N PHE A 167 32.42 -4.31 -12.71
CA PHE A 167 31.55 -5.42 -12.34
C PHE A 167 30.11 -5.29 -12.86
N LYS A 168 29.80 -4.25 -13.66
CA LYS A 168 28.46 -3.99 -14.22
C LYS A 168 27.33 -3.97 -13.15
N VAL A 169 27.62 -3.44 -11.97
CA VAL A 169 26.61 -3.29 -10.91
C VAL A 169 25.84 -1.99 -11.15
N ASN A 170 24.50 -2.08 -11.31
CA ASN A 170 23.63 -0.90 -11.36
C ASN A 170 23.55 -0.25 -9.98
N THR A 171 23.99 1.00 -9.87
CA THR A 171 24.00 1.77 -8.62
C THR A 171 22.84 2.73 -8.47
N THR A 172 21.97 2.84 -9.47
CA THR A 172 20.75 3.68 -9.39
C THR A 172 19.63 2.87 -8.71
N ARG A 173 19.32 3.23 -7.48
CA ARG A 173 18.10 2.82 -6.81
C ARG A 173 16.99 3.77 -7.25
N GLU A 174 16.04 3.26 -8.02
CA GLU A 174 14.81 4.00 -8.31
C GLU A 174 13.93 3.90 -7.05
N ASP A 175 13.98 4.94 -6.21
CA ASP A 175 13.06 5.10 -5.08
C ASP A 175 11.69 5.59 -5.61
N ASN A 176 11.08 4.84 -6.52
CA ASN A 176 9.70 5.08 -6.93
C ASN A 176 8.79 4.56 -5.81
N ILE A 177 7.96 5.43 -5.26
CA ILE A 177 6.93 5.02 -4.31
C ILE A 177 5.90 4.22 -5.11
N THR A 178 5.72 2.97 -4.74
CA THR A 178 4.72 2.07 -5.34
C THR A 178 3.40 2.12 -4.56
N PHE A 179 2.34 1.57 -5.15
CA PHE A 179 1.07 1.40 -4.45
C PHE A 179 1.24 0.57 -3.16
N ASP A 180 2.04 -0.49 -3.21
CA ASP A 180 2.34 -1.35 -2.04
C ASP A 180 2.99 -0.57 -0.90
N ASP A 181 3.86 0.41 -1.21
CA ASP A 181 4.46 1.28 -0.19
C ASP A 181 3.41 2.17 0.49
N ILE A 182 2.43 2.66 -0.28
CA ILE A 182 1.33 3.48 0.25
C ILE A 182 0.42 2.61 1.11
N SER A 183 0.02 1.43 0.64
CA SER A 183 -0.82 0.48 1.37
C SER A 183 -0.17 0.06 2.69
N ALA A 184 1.12 -0.29 2.67
CA ALA A 184 1.85 -0.64 3.89
C ALA A 184 1.90 0.51 4.93
N VAL A 185 1.97 1.77 4.48
CA VAL A 185 1.91 2.94 5.37
C VAL A 185 0.50 3.13 5.93
N MET A 186 -0.54 2.88 5.14
CA MET A 186 -1.93 2.95 5.57
C MET A 186 -2.24 1.88 6.62
N ASP A 187 -1.82 0.63 6.40
CA ASP A 187 -1.94 -0.47 7.35
C ASP A 187 -1.26 -0.17 8.68
N ALA A 188 -0.04 0.35 8.62
CA ALA A 188 0.67 0.78 9.82
C ALA A 188 -0.06 1.91 10.55
N GLY A 189 -0.72 2.82 9.81
CA GLY A 189 -1.55 3.89 10.34
C GLY A 189 -2.81 3.36 11.03
N ALA A 190 -3.48 2.38 10.44
CA ALA A 190 -4.65 1.73 11.01
C ALA A 190 -4.29 0.94 12.28
N GLN A 191 -3.20 0.17 12.27
CA GLN A 191 -2.70 -0.55 13.45
C GLN A 191 -2.29 0.39 14.59
N ALA A 192 -1.73 1.55 14.28
CA ALA A 192 -1.37 2.57 15.26
C ALA A 192 -2.57 3.38 15.78
N GLY A 193 -3.78 3.17 15.24
CA GLY A 193 -4.99 3.91 15.60
C GLY A 193 -5.01 5.36 15.11
N VAL A 194 -4.13 5.73 14.17
CA VAL A 194 -4.09 7.05 13.54
C VAL A 194 -5.13 7.15 12.43
N LEU A 195 -5.41 6.03 11.77
CA LEU A 195 -6.43 5.87 10.73
C LEU A 195 -7.54 4.97 11.28
N GLN A 196 -8.80 5.34 11.10
CA GLN A 196 -9.93 4.47 11.42
C GLN A 196 -10.05 3.37 10.35
N LYS A 197 -10.59 2.20 10.69
CA LYS A 197 -10.77 1.10 9.73
C LYS A 197 -11.61 1.53 8.51
N GLN A 198 -12.64 2.32 8.74
CA GLN A 198 -13.52 2.83 7.67
C GLN A 198 -12.79 3.80 6.75
N GLU A 199 -11.92 4.68 7.30
CA GLU A 199 -11.09 5.59 6.50
C GLU A 199 -10.07 4.82 5.65
N HIS A 200 -9.52 3.73 6.19
CA HIS A 200 -8.63 2.83 5.48
C HIS A 200 -9.33 2.23 4.25
N HIS A 201 -10.49 1.57 4.45
CA HIS A 201 -11.29 1.02 3.34
C HIS A 201 -11.70 2.06 2.30
N PHE A 202 -12.08 3.26 2.75
CA PHE A 202 -12.43 4.33 1.81
C PHE A 202 -11.27 4.69 0.87
N ILE A 203 -10.04 4.74 1.40
CA ILE A 203 -8.85 5.05 0.59
C ILE A 203 -8.52 3.88 -0.35
N GLU A 204 -8.64 2.63 0.11
CA GLU A 204 -8.49 1.43 -0.74
C GLU A 204 -9.48 1.46 -1.91
N ASN A 205 -10.77 1.66 -1.63
CA ASN A 205 -11.81 1.73 -2.66
C ASN A 205 -11.55 2.85 -3.69
N VAL A 206 -10.95 3.98 -3.27
CA VAL A 206 -10.58 5.06 -4.21
C VAL A 206 -9.48 4.60 -5.18
N PHE A 207 -8.50 3.82 -4.71
CA PHE A 207 -7.47 3.26 -5.59
C PHE A 207 -8.03 2.21 -6.54
N GLU A 208 -8.97 1.40 -6.06
CA GLU A 208 -9.64 0.38 -6.89
C GLU A 208 -10.44 0.96 -8.07
N LEU A 209 -10.82 2.24 -8.03
CA LEU A 209 -11.52 2.87 -9.16
C LEU A 209 -10.72 2.82 -10.47
N GLU A 210 -9.40 2.76 -10.42
CA GLU A 210 -8.54 2.63 -11.60
C GLU A 210 -8.47 1.20 -12.14
N GLU A 211 -8.79 0.21 -11.30
CA GLU A 211 -8.71 -1.21 -11.62
C GLU A 211 -10.10 -1.80 -11.93
N ARG A 212 -11.15 -1.33 -11.25
CA ARG A 212 -12.52 -1.81 -11.44
C ARG A 212 -13.12 -1.30 -12.75
N ASN A 213 -13.60 -2.23 -13.57
CA ASN A 213 -14.35 -1.92 -14.79
C ASN A 213 -15.82 -1.60 -14.51
N VAL A 214 -16.46 -0.86 -15.42
CA VAL A 214 -17.86 -0.44 -15.32
C VAL A 214 -18.82 -1.61 -15.04
N PRO A 215 -18.69 -2.81 -15.63
CA PRO A 215 -19.58 -3.94 -15.35
C PRO A 215 -19.63 -4.40 -13.91
N SER A 216 -18.59 -4.14 -13.12
CA SER A 216 -18.54 -4.52 -11.69
C SER A 216 -19.51 -3.72 -10.80
N SER A 217 -19.97 -2.55 -11.25
CA SER A 217 -20.79 -1.62 -10.45
C SER A 217 -22.05 -1.14 -11.18
N MET A 218 -22.33 -1.59 -12.41
CA MET A 218 -23.50 -1.20 -13.16
C MET A 218 -24.74 -1.99 -12.76
N THR A 219 -25.92 -1.45 -13.02
CA THR A 219 -27.17 -2.22 -13.03
C THR A 219 -27.20 -3.07 -14.32
N PRO A 220 -27.16 -4.42 -14.23
CA PRO A 220 -27.18 -5.29 -15.40
C PRO A 220 -28.46 -5.14 -16.24
N ARG A 221 -28.35 -5.43 -17.53
CA ARG A 221 -29.42 -5.33 -18.53
C ARG A 221 -30.77 -5.88 -18.08
N GLU A 222 -30.77 -7.06 -17.44
CA GLU A 222 -31.97 -7.76 -16.97
C GLU A 222 -32.72 -6.99 -15.88
N ASN A 223 -32.03 -6.16 -15.13
CA ASN A 223 -32.59 -5.37 -14.04
C ASN A 223 -32.94 -3.92 -14.49
N VAL A 224 -32.64 -3.55 -15.73
CA VAL A 224 -32.92 -2.22 -16.25
C VAL A 224 -34.41 -2.06 -16.55
N VAL A 225 -35.08 -1.16 -15.83
CA VAL A 225 -36.46 -0.75 -16.11
C VAL A 225 -36.45 0.38 -17.13
N PHE A 226 -37.14 0.19 -18.25
CA PHE A 226 -37.21 1.18 -19.32
C PHE A 226 -38.63 1.36 -19.82
N PHE A 227 -38.87 2.50 -20.50
CA PHE A 227 -40.11 2.79 -21.20
C PHE A 227 -39.94 2.66 -22.70
N THR A 228 -40.98 2.19 -23.39
CA THR A 228 -41.02 2.26 -24.85
C THR A 228 -41.86 3.45 -25.30
N LEU A 229 -41.58 4.02 -26.50
CA LEU A 229 -42.33 5.17 -27.03
C LEU A 229 -43.83 4.92 -27.18
N LYS A 230 -44.21 3.66 -27.40
CA LYS A 230 -45.62 3.25 -27.61
C LYS A 230 -46.26 2.63 -26.37
N GLU A 231 -45.58 2.72 -25.22
CA GLU A 231 -46.04 2.08 -23.98
C GLU A 231 -47.36 2.74 -23.49
N PRO A 232 -48.36 1.95 -23.03
CA PRO A 232 -49.57 2.46 -22.45
C PRO A 232 -49.29 3.30 -21.19
N GLU A 233 -50.04 4.41 -21.00
CA GLU A 233 -49.90 5.31 -19.85
C GLU A 233 -50.00 4.55 -18.50
N GLU A 234 -50.92 3.60 -18.43
CA GLU A 234 -51.11 2.78 -17.21
C GLU A 234 -49.89 1.98 -16.82
N SER A 235 -49.18 1.39 -17.82
CA SER A 235 -47.92 0.65 -17.60
C SER A 235 -46.81 1.59 -17.11
N ILE A 236 -46.70 2.80 -17.66
CA ILE A 236 -45.73 3.80 -17.21
C ILE A 236 -46.02 4.19 -15.76
N ARG A 237 -47.31 4.42 -15.40
CA ARG A 237 -47.69 4.71 -14.00
C ARG A 237 -47.37 3.58 -13.03
N GLN A 238 -47.62 2.34 -13.46
CA GLN A 238 -47.31 1.15 -12.65
C GLN A 238 -45.80 1.04 -12.41
N LYS A 239 -44.97 1.12 -13.44
CA LYS A 239 -43.51 1.07 -13.32
C LYS A 239 -42.97 2.20 -12.42
N LEU A 240 -43.51 3.42 -12.53
CA LEU A 240 -43.15 4.54 -11.66
C LEU A 240 -43.48 4.31 -10.18
N ALA A 241 -44.60 3.59 -9.92
CA ALA A 241 -45.04 3.30 -8.56
C ALA A 241 -44.27 2.11 -7.95
N GLU A 242 -43.90 1.13 -8.77
CA GLU A 242 -43.21 -0.08 -8.36
C GLU A 242 -41.71 0.12 -8.18
N TYR A 243 -41.09 0.93 -9.06
CA TYR A 243 -39.64 1.16 -9.05
C TYR A 243 -39.29 2.60 -8.66
N PRO A 244 -38.66 2.82 -7.49
CA PRO A 244 -38.36 4.16 -6.98
C PRO A 244 -37.13 4.81 -7.64
N TYR A 245 -36.91 4.56 -8.94
CA TYR A 245 -35.80 5.12 -9.67
C TYR A 245 -36.01 6.59 -10.04
N SER A 246 -34.95 7.38 -9.98
CA SER A 246 -34.95 8.78 -10.36
C SER A 246 -34.97 9.01 -11.89
N LYS A 247 -34.46 8.03 -12.65
CA LYS A 247 -34.31 8.08 -14.11
C LYS A 247 -34.76 6.77 -14.75
N PHE A 248 -35.45 6.88 -15.88
CA PHE A 248 -35.88 5.76 -16.67
C PHE A 248 -35.36 5.88 -18.10
N LEU A 249 -34.80 4.80 -18.63
CA LEU A 249 -34.38 4.74 -20.03
C LEU A 249 -35.60 4.77 -20.94
N VAL A 250 -35.48 5.42 -22.07
CA VAL A 250 -36.52 5.46 -23.11
C VAL A 250 -35.97 4.83 -24.37
N CYS A 251 -36.66 3.80 -24.83
CA CYS A 251 -36.25 2.99 -25.99
C CYS A 251 -37.36 3.00 -27.07
N ASN A 252 -37.02 2.69 -28.31
CA ASN A 252 -38.01 2.59 -29.38
C ASN A 252 -38.90 1.35 -29.21
N GLU A 253 -38.33 0.15 -29.37
CA GLU A 253 -39.04 -1.13 -29.20
C GLU A 253 -38.34 -2.05 -28.22
N THR A 254 -37.02 -2.12 -28.31
CA THR A 254 -36.18 -2.95 -27.45
C THR A 254 -35.17 -2.09 -26.70
N ILE A 255 -34.58 -2.63 -25.62
CA ILE A 255 -33.59 -1.95 -24.81
C ILE A 255 -32.34 -1.54 -25.63
N ASP A 256 -32.04 -2.23 -26.73
CA ASP A 256 -30.88 -1.92 -27.58
C ASP A 256 -31.11 -0.68 -28.47
N GLN A 257 -32.37 -0.25 -28.60
CA GLN A 257 -32.75 0.93 -29.38
C GLN A 257 -32.98 2.14 -28.46
N VAL A 258 -31.93 2.55 -27.78
CA VAL A 258 -31.97 3.67 -26.83
C VAL A 258 -32.19 4.99 -27.55
N ILE A 259 -33.17 5.78 -27.10
CA ILE A 259 -33.43 7.14 -27.56
C ILE A 259 -32.84 8.16 -26.58
N GLY A 260 -32.95 7.88 -25.29
CA GLY A 260 -32.51 8.77 -24.23
C GLY A 260 -33.05 8.34 -22.88
N TYR A 261 -33.16 9.27 -21.96
CA TYR A 261 -33.75 9.02 -20.64
C TYR A 261 -34.74 10.14 -20.25
N VAL A 262 -35.59 9.83 -19.28
CA VAL A 262 -36.50 10.79 -18.65
C VAL A 262 -36.32 10.80 -17.14
N ASP A 263 -36.43 11.95 -16.50
CA ASP A 263 -36.46 12.03 -15.05
C ASP A 263 -37.88 11.67 -14.54
N ALA A 264 -37.97 10.78 -13.55
CA ALA A 264 -39.23 10.40 -12.91
C ALA A 264 -40.03 11.62 -12.43
N LYS A 265 -39.32 12.64 -11.93
CA LYS A 265 -39.92 13.92 -11.52
C LYS A 265 -40.66 14.61 -12.64
N ASP A 266 -40.13 14.63 -13.86
CA ASP A 266 -40.77 15.30 -15.00
C ASP A 266 -42.03 14.56 -15.41
N ILE A 267 -42.06 13.22 -15.31
CA ILE A 267 -43.26 12.43 -15.55
C ILE A 267 -44.32 12.65 -14.43
N LEU A 268 -43.89 12.66 -13.16
CA LEU A 268 -44.78 12.90 -12.01
C LEU A 268 -45.45 14.27 -12.10
N VAL A 269 -44.72 15.32 -12.51
CA VAL A 269 -45.30 16.67 -12.70
C VAL A 269 -46.36 16.64 -13.80
N ARG A 270 -46.18 15.89 -14.88
CA ARG A 270 -47.23 15.76 -15.94
C ARG A 270 -48.45 15.01 -15.43
N ILE A 271 -48.26 13.91 -14.65
CA ILE A 271 -49.38 13.19 -14.03
C ILE A 271 -50.21 14.11 -13.13
N LEU A 272 -49.57 14.89 -12.27
CA LEU A 272 -50.24 15.83 -11.37
C LEU A 272 -51.01 16.93 -12.10
N ASN A 273 -50.52 17.31 -13.27
CA ASN A 273 -51.19 18.32 -14.13
C ASN A 273 -52.23 17.72 -15.09
N ASN A 274 -52.60 16.42 -14.95
CA ASN A 274 -53.49 15.68 -15.82
C ASN A 274 -53.11 15.75 -17.33
N GLN A 275 -51.81 15.87 -17.62
CA GLN A 275 -51.30 15.84 -19.00
C GLN A 275 -51.09 14.39 -19.44
N LYS A 276 -51.36 14.10 -20.72
CA LYS A 276 -51.14 12.77 -21.28
C LYS A 276 -49.64 12.44 -21.31
N ILE A 277 -49.28 11.24 -20.84
CA ILE A 277 -47.89 10.77 -20.75
C ILE A 277 -47.50 9.94 -21.99
N ASN A 278 -48.48 9.33 -22.67
CA ASN A 278 -48.30 8.45 -23.83
C ASN A 278 -47.72 9.10 -25.10
N GLN A 279 -47.41 10.36 -25.04
CA GLN A 279 -46.58 11.08 -25.99
C GLN A 279 -45.46 11.75 -25.22
N LEU A 280 -44.43 10.95 -24.87
CA LEU A 280 -43.16 11.50 -24.43
C LEU A 280 -42.61 12.33 -25.59
N HIS A 281 -42.94 13.65 -25.59
CA HIS A 281 -42.41 14.54 -26.61
C HIS A 281 -40.90 14.57 -26.54
N GLU A 282 -40.22 14.68 -27.69
CA GLU A 282 -38.75 14.83 -27.79
C GLU A 282 -38.19 15.88 -26.80
N SER A 283 -39.00 16.89 -26.44
CA SER A 283 -38.59 17.91 -25.43
C SER A 283 -38.47 17.41 -23.99
N THR A 284 -38.98 16.23 -23.68
CA THR A 284 -38.91 15.63 -22.33
C THR A 284 -37.80 14.57 -22.24
N ILE A 285 -37.42 13.97 -23.38
CA ILE A 285 -36.40 12.98 -23.48
C ILE A 285 -35.03 13.68 -23.54
N ARG A 286 -34.18 13.38 -22.60
CA ARG A 286 -32.80 13.90 -22.54
C ARG A 286 -31.86 12.91 -23.22
N THR A 287 -30.84 13.44 -23.87
CA THR A 287 -29.76 12.63 -24.44
C THR A 287 -29.03 11.90 -23.31
N VAL A 288 -28.80 10.61 -23.46
CA VAL A 288 -28.07 9.80 -22.49
C VAL A 288 -26.61 9.67 -22.90
N LEU A 289 -25.70 9.67 -21.94
CA LEU A 289 -24.28 9.36 -22.16
C LEU A 289 -24.16 7.86 -22.50
N THR A 290 -23.44 7.54 -23.58
CA THR A 290 -23.16 6.17 -23.99
C THR A 290 -21.67 5.87 -23.78
N ILE A 291 -21.37 4.72 -23.18
CA ILE A 291 -20.01 4.30 -22.83
C ILE A 291 -19.81 2.84 -23.16
N PRO A 292 -18.58 2.41 -23.52
CA PRO A 292 -18.24 0.98 -23.61
C PRO A 292 -18.08 0.36 -22.21
N ASP A 293 -18.31 -0.93 -22.12
CA ASP A 293 -18.15 -1.74 -20.90
C ASP A 293 -16.70 -1.90 -20.43
N SER A 294 -15.75 -1.68 -21.33
CA SER A 294 -14.31 -1.78 -21.06
C SER A 294 -13.70 -0.58 -20.30
N LEU A 295 -14.49 0.48 -20.04
CA LEU A 295 -14.00 1.62 -19.23
C LEU A 295 -13.82 1.25 -17.77
N THR A 296 -12.81 1.84 -17.14
CA THR A 296 -12.69 1.82 -15.68
C THR A 296 -13.65 2.80 -15.01
N LEU A 297 -13.92 2.62 -13.73
CA LEU A 297 -14.77 3.53 -12.97
C LEU A 297 -14.15 4.94 -12.86
N SER A 298 -12.82 5.02 -12.82
CA SER A 298 -12.07 6.29 -12.84
C SER A 298 -12.29 7.05 -14.15
N GLU A 299 -12.15 6.36 -15.29
CA GLU A 299 -12.40 6.95 -16.62
C GLU A 299 -13.87 7.38 -16.80
N LEU A 300 -14.80 6.61 -16.23
CA LEU A 300 -16.22 6.97 -16.24
C LEU A 300 -16.50 8.25 -15.43
N LEU A 301 -15.88 8.41 -14.26
CA LEU A 301 -15.97 9.64 -13.48
C LEU A 301 -15.54 10.88 -14.28
N ASP A 302 -14.44 10.76 -15.02
CA ASP A 302 -13.97 11.83 -15.90
C ASP A 302 -14.97 12.12 -17.05
N ARG A 303 -15.61 11.07 -17.60
CA ARG A 303 -16.67 11.22 -18.60
C ARG A 303 -17.90 11.94 -18.01
N PHE A 304 -18.36 11.54 -16.83
CA PHE A 304 -19.47 12.23 -16.14
C PHE A 304 -19.14 13.70 -15.87
N ARG A 305 -17.92 13.99 -15.41
CA ARG A 305 -17.47 15.35 -15.16
C ARG A 305 -17.44 16.21 -16.44
N SER A 306 -16.92 15.66 -17.54
CA SER A 306 -16.76 16.37 -18.81
C SER A 306 -18.08 16.60 -19.53
N SER A 307 -19.00 15.61 -19.50
CA SER A 307 -20.34 15.70 -20.11
C SER A 307 -21.36 16.43 -19.24
N LYS A 308 -21.07 16.62 -17.93
CA LYS A 308 -22.02 17.09 -16.89
C LYS A 308 -23.25 16.17 -16.73
N GLU A 309 -23.15 14.94 -17.17
CA GLU A 309 -24.17 13.91 -16.98
C GLU A 309 -23.85 13.08 -15.72
N LYS A 310 -24.86 12.35 -15.23
CA LYS A 310 -24.75 11.49 -14.03
C LYS A 310 -25.40 10.14 -14.27
N PHE A 311 -25.72 9.82 -15.51
CA PHE A 311 -26.39 8.60 -15.93
C PHE A 311 -25.86 8.19 -17.29
N ALA A 312 -25.44 6.94 -17.45
CA ALA A 312 -24.90 6.42 -18.69
C ALA A 312 -25.49 5.04 -19.03
N VAL A 313 -25.56 4.75 -20.32
CA VAL A 313 -25.88 3.42 -20.85
C VAL A 313 -24.60 2.77 -21.29
N VAL A 314 -24.41 1.51 -20.90
CA VAL A 314 -23.23 0.72 -21.15
C VAL A 314 -23.48 -0.21 -22.34
N PHE A 315 -22.57 -0.17 -23.32
CA PHE A 315 -22.62 -1.00 -24.52
C PHE A 315 -21.40 -1.92 -24.59
N ASN A 316 -21.62 -3.15 -25.08
CA ASN A 316 -20.54 -4.04 -25.44
C ASN A 316 -20.02 -3.80 -26.86
N GLU A 317 -19.02 -4.57 -27.30
CA GLU A 317 -18.41 -4.54 -28.64
C GLU A 317 -19.37 -4.85 -29.79
N TYR A 318 -20.52 -5.47 -29.48
CA TYR A 318 -21.59 -5.75 -30.47
C TYR A 318 -22.65 -4.67 -30.53
N ALA A 319 -22.44 -3.52 -29.85
CA ALA A 319 -23.42 -2.44 -29.74
C ALA A 319 -24.74 -2.88 -29.07
N LEU A 320 -24.70 -3.85 -28.19
CA LEU A 320 -25.82 -4.26 -27.35
C LEU A 320 -25.70 -3.58 -25.98
N VAL A 321 -26.84 -3.14 -25.44
CA VAL A 321 -26.89 -2.63 -24.05
C VAL A 321 -26.64 -3.76 -23.07
N VAL A 322 -25.61 -3.64 -22.25
CA VAL A 322 -25.28 -4.60 -21.20
C VAL A 322 -25.73 -4.12 -19.81
N GLY A 323 -25.99 -2.82 -19.66
CA GLY A 323 -26.49 -2.25 -18.41
C GLY A 323 -26.59 -0.75 -18.44
N VAL A 324 -26.86 -0.17 -17.27
CA VAL A 324 -26.84 1.27 -17.01
C VAL A 324 -26.03 1.54 -15.73
N ILE A 325 -25.41 2.70 -15.66
CA ILE A 325 -24.64 3.10 -14.49
C ILE A 325 -24.89 4.57 -14.16
N THR A 326 -24.94 4.88 -12.88
CA THR A 326 -25.11 6.23 -12.38
C THR A 326 -23.88 6.69 -11.59
N LEU A 327 -23.78 7.99 -11.36
CA LEU A 327 -22.76 8.52 -10.44
C LEU A 327 -22.95 7.98 -9.00
N SER A 328 -24.19 7.68 -8.61
CA SER A 328 -24.49 7.10 -7.29
C SER A 328 -23.87 5.70 -7.13
N ASP A 329 -23.89 4.88 -8.17
CA ASP A 329 -23.34 3.53 -8.14
C ASP A 329 -21.82 3.59 -7.91
N ILE A 330 -21.11 4.50 -8.59
CA ILE A 330 -19.69 4.73 -8.34
C ILE A 330 -19.46 5.23 -6.91
N MET A 331 -20.31 6.13 -6.41
CA MET A 331 -20.20 6.64 -5.03
C MET A 331 -20.44 5.54 -4.00
N ILE A 332 -21.37 4.61 -4.25
CA ILE A 332 -21.59 3.44 -3.39
C ILE A 332 -20.35 2.54 -3.39
N THR A 333 -19.75 2.28 -4.55
CA THR A 333 -18.52 1.50 -4.65
C THR A 333 -17.37 2.12 -3.84
N VAL A 334 -17.23 3.46 -3.87
CA VAL A 334 -16.17 4.16 -3.13
C VAL A 334 -16.45 4.23 -1.64
N MET A 335 -17.69 4.57 -1.26
CA MET A 335 -18.07 4.87 0.13
C MET A 335 -18.54 3.62 0.89
N GLY A 336 -18.86 2.52 0.19
CA GLY A 336 -19.29 1.27 0.80
C GLY A 336 -20.46 1.46 1.75
N ASP A 337 -20.38 0.86 2.91
CA ASP A 337 -21.43 0.84 3.95
C ASP A 337 -21.92 2.22 4.43
N TRP A 338 -21.20 3.31 4.10
CA TRP A 338 -21.63 4.67 4.52
C TRP A 338 -22.82 5.20 3.75
N VAL A 339 -23.07 4.70 2.54
CA VAL A 339 -24.09 5.21 1.64
C VAL A 339 -25.11 4.14 1.26
N THR A 340 -24.80 2.86 1.48
CA THR A 340 -25.73 1.76 1.19
C THR A 340 -26.98 1.89 2.06
N PRO A 341 -28.19 1.98 1.47
CA PRO A 341 -29.44 2.02 2.23
C PRO A 341 -29.58 0.77 3.11
N MET A 342 -30.10 0.94 4.34
CA MET A 342 -30.32 -0.18 5.27
C MET A 342 -31.29 -1.28 4.77
N ASP A 343 -31.99 -1.02 3.68
CA ASP A 343 -33.02 -1.89 3.09
C ASP A 343 -32.55 -2.66 1.83
N GLU A 344 -31.30 -2.49 1.37
CA GLU A 344 -30.77 -3.31 0.28
C GLU A 344 -30.38 -4.68 0.81
N GLU A 345 -30.81 -5.74 0.10
CA GLU A 345 -30.40 -7.12 0.41
C GLU A 345 -28.88 -7.21 0.32
N LEU A 346 -28.26 -7.63 1.42
CA LEU A 346 -26.81 -7.78 1.49
C LEU A 346 -26.39 -8.88 0.51
N GLN A 347 -25.57 -8.52 -0.46
CA GLN A 347 -25.03 -9.47 -1.44
C GLN A 347 -24.16 -10.56 -0.79
N ILE A 348 -23.56 -10.26 0.37
CA ILE A 348 -22.72 -11.18 1.13
C ILE A 348 -23.28 -11.32 2.55
N ILE A 349 -23.87 -12.48 2.84
CA ILE A 349 -24.44 -12.79 4.16
C ILE A 349 -23.56 -13.82 4.86
N LYS A 350 -22.96 -13.42 5.98
CA LYS A 350 -22.22 -14.38 6.82
C LYS A 350 -23.18 -15.29 7.55
N ARG A 351 -23.19 -16.60 7.20
CA ARG A 351 -24.07 -17.61 7.79
C ARG A 351 -23.55 -18.09 9.15
N ASP A 352 -22.25 -18.39 9.22
CA ASP A 352 -21.55 -18.80 10.43
C ASP A 352 -20.08 -18.39 10.38
N ASN A 353 -19.23 -18.87 11.29
CA ASN A 353 -17.81 -18.49 11.34
C ASN A 353 -16.99 -18.98 10.14
N ASN A 354 -17.49 -19.95 9.38
CA ASN A 354 -16.77 -20.60 8.29
C ASN A 354 -17.57 -20.65 6.98
N SER A 355 -18.77 -20.06 6.92
CA SER A 355 -19.58 -20.08 5.71
C SER A 355 -20.30 -18.76 5.45
N TRP A 356 -20.46 -18.44 4.17
CA TRP A 356 -21.12 -17.26 3.64
C TRP A 356 -22.10 -17.67 2.55
N LEU A 357 -23.23 -16.99 2.50
CA LEU A 357 -24.16 -17.05 1.39
C LEU A 357 -23.92 -15.77 0.57
N ILE A 358 -23.58 -15.96 -0.71
CA ILE A 358 -23.13 -14.85 -1.59
C ILE A 358 -23.98 -14.89 -2.86
N ASP A 359 -24.48 -13.71 -3.26
CA ASP A 359 -25.18 -13.56 -4.54
C ASP A 359 -24.21 -13.81 -5.71
N GLY A 360 -24.68 -14.45 -6.76
CA GLY A 360 -23.87 -14.73 -7.95
C GLY A 360 -23.43 -13.48 -8.71
N SER A 361 -24.15 -12.38 -8.58
CA SER A 361 -23.82 -11.10 -9.19
C SER A 361 -22.79 -10.28 -8.38
N THR A 362 -22.39 -10.76 -7.22
CA THR A 362 -21.39 -10.07 -6.36
C THR A 362 -20.09 -9.89 -7.14
N PRO A 363 -19.54 -8.65 -7.19
CA PRO A 363 -18.25 -8.39 -7.78
C PRO A 363 -17.13 -9.21 -7.11
N ILE A 364 -16.17 -9.66 -7.91
CA ILE A 364 -15.05 -10.47 -7.42
C ILE A 364 -14.27 -9.75 -6.33
N GLU A 365 -14.04 -8.46 -6.45
CA GLU A 365 -13.30 -7.67 -5.47
C GLU A 365 -14.01 -7.66 -4.11
N ASP A 366 -15.33 -7.48 -4.09
CA ASP A 366 -16.10 -7.48 -2.85
C ASP A 366 -16.06 -8.86 -2.16
N MET A 367 -16.08 -9.93 -2.94
CA MET A 367 -15.93 -11.31 -2.45
C MET A 367 -14.51 -11.54 -1.90
N LYS A 368 -13.45 -11.09 -2.60
CA LYS A 368 -12.06 -11.17 -2.15
C LYS A 368 -11.88 -10.49 -0.80
N HIS A 369 -12.38 -9.27 -0.65
CA HIS A 369 -12.36 -8.54 0.62
C HIS A 369 -13.07 -9.29 1.76
N ALA A 370 -14.28 -9.81 1.49
CA ALA A 370 -15.07 -10.52 2.50
C ALA A 370 -14.42 -11.82 2.98
N LEU A 371 -13.70 -12.51 2.11
CA LEU A 371 -13.06 -13.80 2.36
C LEU A 371 -11.57 -13.68 2.69
N ALA A 372 -10.96 -12.50 2.58
CA ALA A 372 -9.52 -12.25 2.70
C ALA A 372 -8.70 -13.12 1.73
N ILE A 373 -9.07 -13.09 0.46
CA ILE A 373 -8.36 -13.74 -0.66
C ILE A 373 -7.61 -12.64 -1.42
N ASP A 374 -6.30 -12.76 -1.56
CA ASP A 374 -5.47 -11.73 -2.22
C ASP A 374 -5.57 -11.79 -3.75
N GLU A 375 -5.56 -12.98 -4.34
CA GLU A 375 -5.55 -13.19 -5.80
C GLU A 375 -6.52 -14.30 -6.21
N MET A 376 -7.17 -14.12 -7.36
CA MET A 376 -8.01 -15.13 -8.00
C MET A 376 -7.39 -15.61 -9.33
N PRO A 377 -7.68 -16.85 -9.80
CA PRO A 377 -7.07 -17.36 -11.01
C PRO A 377 -7.70 -16.70 -12.25
N ASP A 378 -6.88 -16.15 -13.14
CA ASP A 378 -7.30 -15.58 -14.43
C ASP A 378 -8.38 -14.47 -14.27
N GLU A 379 -8.26 -13.59 -13.29
CA GLU A 379 -9.24 -12.53 -12.94
C GLU A 379 -9.69 -11.68 -14.15
N GLU A 380 -8.85 -11.53 -15.15
CA GLU A 380 -9.15 -10.76 -16.37
C GLU A 380 -10.37 -11.30 -17.17
N ASN A 381 -10.84 -12.51 -16.87
CA ASN A 381 -11.87 -13.18 -17.63
C ASN A 381 -13.28 -13.15 -17.03
N TYR A 382 -13.45 -12.56 -15.84
CA TYR A 382 -14.74 -12.49 -15.15
C TYR A 382 -14.78 -11.37 -14.12
N GLU A 383 -15.95 -10.74 -13.96
CA GLU A 383 -16.16 -9.61 -13.04
C GLU A 383 -16.97 -10.00 -11.80
N THR A 384 -17.69 -11.14 -11.82
CA THR A 384 -18.60 -11.56 -10.76
C THR A 384 -18.31 -12.97 -10.28
N LEU A 385 -18.82 -13.32 -9.10
CA LEU A 385 -18.69 -14.67 -8.55
C LEU A 385 -19.34 -15.74 -9.44
N ALA A 386 -20.49 -15.43 -10.06
CA ALA A 386 -21.09 -16.31 -11.07
C ALA A 386 -20.19 -16.49 -12.30
N GLY A 387 -19.55 -15.42 -12.76
CA GLY A 387 -18.57 -15.44 -13.84
C GLY A 387 -17.38 -16.34 -13.52
N PHE A 388 -16.81 -16.23 -12.31
CA PHE A 388 -15.76 -17.11 -11.81
C PHE A 388 -16.18 -18.59 -11.87
N MET A 389 -17.38 -18.92 -11.36
CA MET A 389 -17.88 -20.30 -11.39
C MET A 389 -18.03 -20.83 -12.82
N MET A 390 -18.60 -20.02 -13.72
CA MET A 390 -18.74 -20.40 -15.14
C MET A 390 -17.39 -20.60 -15.82
N TYR A 391 -16.44 -19.72 -15.55
CA TYR A 391 -15.09 -19.79 -16.08
C TYR A 391 -14.36 -21.06 -15.63
N GLN A 392 -14.40 -21.37 -14.33
CA GLN A 392 -13.73 -22.55 -13.78
C GLN A 392 -14.41 -23.86 -14.19
N LEU A 393 -15.74 -23.92 -14.19
CA LEU A 393 -16.49 -25.13 -14.51
C LEU A 393 -16.55 -25.41 -16.02
N ARG A 394 -16.31 -24.40 -16.88
CA ARG A 394 -16.42 -24.50 -18.36
C ARG A 394 -17.75 -25.07 -18.83
N LYS A 395 -18.82 -24.83 -18.10
CA LYS A 395 -20.19 -25.27 -18.41
C LYS A 395 -21.19 -24.32 -17.76
N ILE A 396 -22.45 -24.39 -18.14
CA ILE A 396 -23.54 -23.73 -17.41
C ILE A 396 -23.71 -24.46 -16.07
N PRO A 397 -23.51 -23.76 -14.95
CA PRO A 397 -23.55 -24.35 -13.60
C PRO A 397 -24.95 -24.84 -13.23
N LYS A 398 -25.01 -25.86 -12.37
CA LYS A 398 -26.24 -26.40 -11.79
C LYS A 398 -26.12 -26.40 -10.27
N PRO A 399 -27.24 -26.43 -9.53
CA PRO A 399 -27.19 -26.63 -8.09
C PRO A 399 -26.32 -27.83 -7.69
N ALA A 400 -25.52 -27.65 -6.64
CA ALA A 400 -24.52 -28.57 -6.14
C ALA A 400 -23.22 -28.68 -6.99
N ASP A 401 -23.05 -27.93 -8.08
CA ASP A 401 -21.74 -27.79 -8.71
C ASP A 401 -20.80 -27.03 -7.77
N THR A 402 -19.54 -27.45 -7.72
CA THR A 402 -18.56 -26.93 -6.77
C THR A 402 -17.22 -26.61 -7.42
N VAL A 403 -16.59 -25.54 -6.93
CA VAL A 403 -15.20 -25.18 -7.20
C VAL A 403 -14.46 -25.03 -5.88
N ILE A 404 -13.22 -25.47 -5.80
CA ILE A 404 -12.36 -25.31 -4.61
C ILE A 404 -11.20 -24.41 -5.01
N PHE A 405 -11.06 -23.29 -4.32
CA PHE A 405 -9.97 -22.34 -4.54
C PHE A 405 -9.65 -21.56 -3.25
N GLY A 406 -8.39 -21.16 -3.05
CA GLY A 406 -7.96 -20.28 -1.95
C GLY A 406 -8.32 -20.78 -0.54
N GLY A 407 -8.45 -22.08 -0.32
CA GLY A 407 -8.90 -22.66 0.96
C GLY A 407 -10.40 -22.60 1.18
N TYR A 408 -11.19 -22.24 0.17
CA TYR A 408 -12.64 -22.19 0.19
C TYR A 408 -13.26 -23.15 -0.81
N LYS A 409 -14.46 -23.66 -0.47
CA LYS A 409 -15.35 -24.40 -1.35
C LYS A 409 -16.50 -23.47 -1.76
N PHE A 410 -16.62 -23.21 -3.03
CA PHE A 410 -17.73 -22.48 -3.64
C PHE A 410 -18.73 -23.49 -4.16
N GLU A 411 -19.97 -23.44 -3.71
CA GLU A 411 -21.04 -24.37 -4.05
C GLU A 411 -22.26 -23.61 -4.56
N VAL A 412 -22.72 -23.91 -5.74
CA VAL A 412 -23.95 -23.34 -6.31
C VAL A 412 -25.15 -23.86 -5.55
N VAL A 413 -25.92 -22.95 -4.93
CA VAL A 413 -27.13 -23.27 -4.15
C VAL A 413 -28.36 -23.13 -5.01
N ASP A 414 -28.48 -22.00 -5.71
CA ASP A 414 -29.65 -21.70 -6.53
C ASP A 414 -29.27 -21.16 -7.91
N VAL A 415 -30.09 -21.50 -8.90
CA VAL A 415 -29.91 -21.10 -10.30
C VAL A 415 -31.27 -20.72 -10.88
N ASP A 416 -31.45 -19.48 -11.27
CA ASP A 416 -32.61 -19.04 -12.03
C ASP A 416 -32.32 -19.09 -13.54
N HIS A 417 -33.00 -19.99 -14.27
CA HIS A 417 -32.77 -20.31 -15.68
C HIS A 417 -31.30 -20.73 -15.93
N PHE A 418 -30.42 -19.84 -16.29
CA PHE A 418 -29.00 -20.07 -16.57
C PHE A 418 -28.08 -19.17 -15.71
N LYS A 419 -28.66 -18.32 -14.89
CA LYS A 419 -27.96 -17.41 -13.99
C LYS A 419 -27.80 -18.07 -12.61
N ILE A 420 -26.60 -18.06 -12.07
CA ILE A 420 -26.38 -18.43 -10.67
C ILE A 420 -26.95 -17.29 -9.82
N ASP A 421 -27.92 -17.62 -8.99
CA ASP A 421 -28.54 -16.67 -8.06
C ASP A 421 -27.77 -16.62 -6.75
N GLN A 422 -27.51 -17.76 -6.14
CA GLN A 422 -26.82 -17.83 -4.85
C GLN A 422 -25.75 -18.93 -4.80
N LEU A 423 -24.67 -18.62 -4.09
CA LEU A 423 -23.59 -19.55 -3.77
C LEU A 423 -23.40 -19.67 -2.27
N LEU A 424 -23.09 -20.88 -1.83
CA LEU A 424 -22.60 -21.16 -0.48
C LEU A 424 -21.07 -21.27 -0.55
N VAL A 425 -20.38 -20.35 0.11
CA VAL A 425 -18.92 -20.38 0.23
C VAL A 425 -18.56 -20.89 1.61
N THR A 426 -17.77 -21.96 1.68
CA THR A 426 -17.38 -22.59 2.96
C THR A 426 -15.86 -22.65 3.06
N ARG A 427 -15.31 -22.17 4.15
CA ARG A 427 -13.88 -22.26 4.44
C ARG A 427 -13.49 -23.70 4.76
N LEU A 428 -12.54 -24.25 4.01
CA LEU A 428 -12.00 -25.57 4.26
C LEU A 428 -10.97 -25.48 5.39
N LEU A 429 -11.30 -26.07 6.54
CA LEU A 429 -10.33 -26.24 7.62
C LEU A 429 -9.23 -27.20 7.12
N GLU A 430 -7.96 -26.78 7.15
CA GLU A 430 -6.85 -27.72 6.98
C GLU A 430 -7.02 -28.89 7.95
N LYS A 431 -7.13 -30.10 7.44
CA LYS A 431 -7.07 -31.29 8.28
C LYS A 431 -5.71 -31.28 8.95
N ALA A 432 -5.68 -31.09 10.28
CA ALA A 432 -4.49 -31.37 11.06
C ALA A 432 -4.02 -32.78 10.69
N GLU A 433 -2.79 -32.89 10.15
CA GLU A 433 -2.16 -34.18 9.93
C GLU A 433 -2.16 -34.94 11.27
N PRO A 434 -2.56 -36.22 11.28
CA PRO A 434 -2.49 -37.01 12.50
C PRO A 434 -1.03 -37.10 12.92
N SER A 435 -0.73 -36.53 14.08
CA SER A 435 0.55 -36.71 14.75
C SER A 435 0.82 -38.21 14.84
N THR A 436 1.77 -38.71 14.06
CA THR A 436 2.37 -40.04 14.22
C THR A 436 3.03 -40.05 15.60
N SER A 437 2.30 -40.54 16.59
CA SER A 437 2.90 -41.02 17.86
C SER A 437 3.75 -42.22 17.52
N GLU A 438 5.04 -42.03 17.40
CA GLU A 438 6.01 -43.13 17.54
C GLU A 438 5.98 -43.61 18.97
N ASP A 439 5.24 -44.69 19.12
CA ASP A 439 5.31 -45.57 20.30
C ASP A 439 6.63 -46.34 20.23
N SER A 440 7.65 -45.88 20.94
CA SER A 440 8.87 -46.60 21.15
C SER A 440 8.81 -47.23 22.53
N SER A 441 8.18 -48.43 22.58
CA SER A 441 8.42 -49.41 23.63
C SER A 441 9.35 -50.51 23.09
N GLN A 442 10.63 -50.45 23.43
CA GLN A 442 11.42 -51.54 23.95
C GLN A 442 12.84 -51.08 24.27
#